data_edfe77040114266531d2faa4f0b10dce
#
_entry.id   edfe77040114266531d2faa4f0b10dce
#
_cell.length_a   1.000
_cell.length_b   1.000
_cell.length_c   1.000
_cell.angle_alpha   90.00
_cell.angle_beta   90.00
_cell.angle_gamma   90.00
#
_symmetry.space_group_name_H-M   'P 1'
#
loop_
_entity.id
_entity.type
_entity.pdbx_description
1 polymer ?
#
loop_
_entity_poly.entity_id
_entity_poly.type
_entity_poly.pdbx_seq_one_letter_code
_entity_poly.pdbx_strand_id
1 'polypeptide(L)'
;MKLKLKKLFRIKQKDPHCSVVVVAAGSSERMGGDKMLMTLGAKPVIIRTLMAFQQCPMVDDIVVVTRREKIMAMADMIKLYDISKVSQVISGGATRAESSLAGVSAVRKGAKLIAIHDGARPLVSRELIERVVREANEHISAVPVIPSTDTLKKIDENGVITGSVDRASVVRVQTPQVFDADIIKGALTKAVEKHLPITDDCSAVDMMGFSTYTVEGDTGNIKLTLPEDMVLAEAILKSRGE
;
A
#
# COMPACT_ATOMS: atom_id res chain seq x y z
N MET A 1 34.09 13.01 20.46
CA MET A 1 33.53 14.37 20.53
C MET A 1 32.55 14.73 19.41
N LYS A 2 32.52 14.04 18.26
CA LYS A 2 31.59 14.32 17.11
C LYS A 2 30.16 13.82 17.28
N LEU A 3 29.88 12.88 18.18
CA LEU A 3 28.50 12.34 18.37
C LEU A 3 27.59 13.20 19.28
N LYS A 4 28.14 14.08 20.10
CA LYS A 4 27.36 14.96 21.01
C LYS A 4 26.77 16.21 20.34
N LEU A 5 27.35 16.67 19.21
CA LEU A 5 26.87 17.89 18.53
C LEU A 5 25.61 17.64 17.65
N LYS A 6 25.34 16.41 17.20
CA LYS A 6 24.12 16.11 16.44
C LYS A 6 22.82 16.17 17.25
N LYS A 7 22.91 16.15 18.60
CA LYS A 7 21.73 16.24 19.50
C LYS A 7 21.28 17.68 19.81
N LEU A 8 22.12 18.70 19.60
CA LEU A 8 21.80 20.07 19.99
C LEU A 8 21.09 20.92 18.91
N PHE A 9 21.06 20.49 17.66
CA PHE A 9 20.34 21.18 16.57
C PHE A 9 19.33 20.24 15.91
N ARG A 10 18.48 19.55 16.68
CA ARG A 10 17.20 19.10 16.15
C ARG A 10 16.29 20.32 16.01
N ILE A 11 16.48 21.10 14.96
CA ILE A 11 15.36 21.84 14.35
C ILE A 11 14.24 20.79 14.25
N LYS A 12 13.06 21.03 14.84
CA LYS A 12 11.89 20.17 14.67
C LYS A 12 11.66 20.07 13.16
N GLN A 13 12.22 19.06 12.54
CA GLN A 13 11.97 18.78 11.14
C GLN A 13 10.47 18.52 11.08
N LYS A 14 9.76 19.32 10.30
CA LYS A 14 8.32 19.15 10.11
C LYS A 14 8.11 17.70 9.67
N ASP A 15 7.17 17.01 10.30
CA ASP A 15 6.89 15.63 9.91
C ASP A 15 6.68 15.55 8.39
N PRO A 16 7.23 14.52 7.72
CA PRO A 16 7.04 14.35 6.28
C PRO A 16 5.58 14.08 5.97
N HIS A 17 5.12 14.56 4.82
CA HIS A 17 3.76 14.37 4.36
C HIS A 17 3.75 13.65 3.01
N CYS A 18 2.70 12.87 2.76
CA CYS A 18 2.53 12.13 1.52
C CYS A 18 1.12 12.27 0.95
N SER A 19 1.01 12.11 -0.37
CA SER A 19 -0.23 11.76 -1.05
C SER A 19 -0.40 10.26 -1.09
N VAL A 20 -1.63 9.76 -1.02
CA VAL A 20 -1.92 8.33 -0.99
C VAL A 20 -2.70 7.90 -2.24
N VAL A 21 -2.29 6.82 -2.86
CA VAL A 21 -3.01 6.14 -3.94
C VAL A 21 -3.55 4.83 -3.38
N VAL A 22 -4.87 4.71 -3.26
CA VAL A 22 -5.53 3.47 -2.83
C VAL A 22 -6.00 2.72 -4.06
N VAL A 23 -5.35 1.59 -4.36
CA VAL A 23 -5.67 0.74 -5.52
C VAL A 23 -6.77 -0.25 -5.17
N ALA A 24 -7.94 -0.07 -5.78
CA ALA A 24 -9.18 -0.83 -5.55
C ALA A 24 -9.82 -1.33 -6.86
N ALA A 25 -9.06 -1.40 -7.98
CA ALA A 25 -9.57 -1.76 -9.30
C ALA A 25 -9.61 -3.28 -9.58
N GLY A 26 -9.14 -4.14 -8.66
CA GLY A 26 -9.10 -5.59 -8.84
C GLY A 26 -10.49 -6.22 -8.97
N SER A 27 -10.59 -7.32 -9.75
CA SER A 27 -11.84 -8.04 -10.07
C SER A 27 -12.51 -8.74 -8.87
N SER A 28 -11.75 -9.03 -7.81
CA SER A 28 -12.23 -9.76 -6.61
C SER A 28 -12.78 -11.19 -6.89
N GLU A 29 -12.38 -11.83 -8.00
CA GLU A 29 -12.92 -13.13 -8.45
C GLU A 29 -12.89 -14.21 -7.37
N ARG A 30 -11.78 -14.34 -6.63
CA ARG A 30 -11.58 -15.33 -5.57
C ARG A 30 -12.45 -15.12 -4.33
N MET A 31 -13.07 -13.94 -4.18
CA MET A 31 -13.92 -13.58 -3.04
C MET A 31 -15.42 -13.88 -3.30
N GLY A 32 -15.78 -14.27 -4.52
CA GLY A 32 -17.19 -14.51 -4.91
C GLY A 32 -18.05 -13.25 -4.97
N GLY A 33 -17.45 -12.05 -4.86
CA GLY A 33 -18.16 -10.78 -4.89
C GLY A 33 -17.20 -9.58 -4.81
N ASP A 34 -17.75 -8.36 -4.86
CA ASP A 34 -16.93 -7.14 -4.77
C ASP A 34 -16.47 -6.91 -3.31
N LYS A 35 -15.28 -7.41 -3.01
CA LYS A 35 -14.69 -7.31 -1.66
C LYS A 35 -14.57 -5.89 -1.12
N MET A 36 -14.47 -4.87 -1.99
CA MET A 36 -14.39 -3.48 -1.55
C MET A 36 -15.66 -3.02 -0.84
N LEU A 37 -16.81 -3.59 -1.27
CA LEU A 37 -18.13 -3.28 -0.74
C LEU A 37 -18.58 -4.23 0.38
N MET A 38 -17.89 -5.35 0.59
CA MET A 38 -18.19 -6.27 1.70
C MET A 38 -18.04 -5.55 3.03
N THR A 39 -18.97 -5.83 3.95
CA THR A 39 -18.95 -5.26 5.30
C THR A 39 -17.97 -6.03 6.19
N LEU A 40 -17.07 -5.29 6.83
CA LEU A 40 -16.15 -5.79 7.83
C LEU A 40 -16.43 -5.04 9.14
N GLY A 41 -16.96 -5.74 10.15
CA GLY A 41 -17.58 -5.08 11.30
C GLY A 41 -18.75 -4.19 10.82
N ALA A 42 -18.76 -2.93 11.20
CA ALA A 42 -19.85 -1.99 10.85
C ALA A 42 -19.61 -1.16 9.56
N LYS A 43 -18.55 -1.42 8.79
CA LYS A 43 -18.15 -0.56 7.66
C LYS A 43 -17.71 -1.38 6.45
N PRO A 44 -17.91 -0.87 5.22
CA PRO A 44 -17.31 -1.46 4.02
C PRO A 44 -15.77 -1.53 4.13
N VAL A 45 -15.18 -2.58 3.56
CA VAL A 45 -13.73 -2.81 3.53
C VAL A 45 -12.98 -1.57 3.05
N ILE A 46 -13.40 -1.00 1.92
CA ILE A 46 -12.73 0.18 1.36
C ILE A 46 -12.80 1.39 2.29
N ILE A 47 -13.92 1.58 2.96
CA ILE A 47 -14.10 2.70 3.89
C ILE A 47 -13.18 2.56 5.11
N ARG A 48 -13.01 1.34 5.64
CA ARG A 48 -12.02 1.11 6.71
C ARG A 48 -10.62 1.48 6.27
N THR A 49 -10.23 1.04 5.07
CA THR A 49 -8.93 1.39 4.48
C THR A 49 -8.77 2.91 4.39
N LEU A 50 -9.75 3.61 3.81
CA LEU A 50 -9.68 5.06 3.65
C LEU A 50 -9.66 5.82 4.98
N MET A 51 -10.41 5.35 5.98
CA MET A 51 -10.43 5.96 7.32
C MET A 51 -9.06 5.92 8.01
N ALA A 52 -8.28 4.85 7.83
CA ALA A 52 -6.93 4.77 8.39
C ALA A 52 -6.03 5.90 7.85
N PHE A 53 -6.12 6.20 6.55
CA PHE A 53 -5.38 7.30 5.93
C PHE A 53 -5.99 8.67 6.24
N GLN A 54 -7.32 8.78 6.30
CA GLN A 54 -8.01 10.00 6.72
C GLN A 54 -7.55 10.47 8.11
N GLN A 55 -7.36 9.54 9.04
CA GLN A 55 -6.96 9.82 10.42
C GLN A 55 -5.45 10.06 10.58
N CYS A 56 -4.62 9.71 9.60
CA CYS A 56 -3.18 9.90 9.68
C CYS A 56 -2.80 11.36 9.37
N PRO A 57 -2.15 12.09 10.30
CA PRO A 57 -1.78 13.49 10.09
C PRO A 57 -0.72 13.69 9.00
N MET A 58 0.07 12.64 8.66
CA MET A 58 1.06 12.71 7.60
C MET A 58 0.48 12.51 6.19
N VAL A 59 -0.81 12.27 6.08
CA VAL A 59 -1.51 12.14 4.80
C VAL A 59 -2.20 13.45 4.47
N ASP A 60 -1.87 14.01 3.31
CA ASP A 60 -2.46 15.27 2.84
C ASP A 60 -3.68 15.07 1.95
N ASP A 61 -3.62 14.10 1.05
CA ASP A 61 -4.71 13.78 0.12
C ASP A 61 -4.69 12.31 -0.27
N ILE A 62 -5.83 11.84 -0.77
CA ILE A 62 -6.02 10.45 -1.18
C ILE A 62 -6.63 10.44 -2.58
N VAL A 63 -6.04 9.64 -3.48
CA VAL A 63 -6.61 9.29 -4.79
C VAL A 63 -7.07 7.83 -4.72
N VAL A 64 -8.34 7.59 -5.02
CA VAL A 64 -8.89 6.23 -5.09
C VAL A 64 -8.95 5.77 -6.54
N VAL A 65 -8.30 4.64 -6.81
CA VAL A 65 -8.30 4.02 -8.14
C VAL A 65 -9.22 2.81 -8.13
N THR A 66 -10.31 2.86 -8.88
CA THR A 66 -11.31 1.80 -8.92
C THR A 66 -11.67 1.42 -10.37
N ARG A 67 -12.56 0.46 -10.58
CA ARG A 67 -13.09 0.14 -11.90
C ARG A 67 -14.01 1.25 -12.38
N ARG A 68 -14.01 1.52 -13.68
CA ARG A 68 -14.76 2.62 -14.31
C ARG A 68 -16.25 2.62 -13.92
N GLU A 69 -16.88 1.46 -13.92
CA GLU A 69 -18.30 1.30 -13.58
C GLU A 69 -18.60 1.49 -12.08
N LYS A 70 -17.57 1.57 -11.23
CA LYS A 70 -17.70 1.74 -9.78
C LYS A 70 -17.41 3.16 -9.28
N ILE A 71 -16.97 4.06 -10.16
CA ILE A 71 -16.54 5.41 -9.76
C ILE A 71 -17.63 6.15 -9.00
N MET A 72 -18.87 6.18 -9.54
CA MET A 72 -19.98 6.89 -8.92
C MET A 72 -20.35 6.30 -7.54
N ALA A 73 -20.52 4.98 -7.47
CA ALA A 73 -20.84 4.31 -6.21
C ALA A 73 -19.75 4.50 -5.15
N MET A 74 -18.47 4.51 -5.57
CA MET A 74 -17.35 4.77 -4.70
C MET A 74 -17.37 6.22 -4.18
N ALA A 75 -17.61 7.19 -5.05
CA ALA A 75 -17.67 8.60 -4.69
C ALA A 75 -18.84 8.88 -3.71
N ASP A 76 -20.01 8.30 -3.96
CA ASP A 76 -21.17 8.43 -3.08
C ASP A 76 -20.89 7.85 -1.69
N MET A 77 -20.23 6.70 -1.65
CA MET A 77 -19.83 6.05 -0.39
C MET A 77 -18.81 6.90 0.38
N ILE A 78 -17.78 7.41 -0.30
CA ILE A 78 -16.77 8.29 0.29
C ILE A 78 -17.43 9.53 0.92
N LYS A 79 -18.39 10.12 0.21
CA LYS A 79 -19.17 11.26 0.71
C LYS A 79 -20.03 10.87 1.93
N LEU A 80 -20.71 9.72 1.88
CA LEU A 80 -21.55 9.22 2.98
C LEU A 80 -20.75 9.05 4.29
N TYR A 81 -19.48 8.62 4.20
CA TYR A 81 -18.63 8.42 5.35
C TYR A 81 -17.69 9.59 5.68
N ASP A 82 -17.90 10.75 5.04
CA ASP A 82 -17.14 11.99 5.25
C ASP A 82 -15.61 11.83 5.17
N ILE A 83 -15.14 11.10 4.13
CA ILE A 83 -13.70 10.92 3.90
C ILE A 83 -13.16 12.14 3.14
N SER A 84 -12.93 13.23 3.83
CA SER A 84 -12.63 14.55 3.25
C SER A 84 -11.26 14.66 2.56
N LYS A 85 -10.29 13.79 2.90
CA LYS A 85 -8.98 13.77 2.22
C LYS A 85 -9.02 13.12 0.84
N VAL A 86 -10.10 12.44 0.45
CA VAL A 86 -10.21 11.92 -0.91
C VAL A 86 -10.46 13.07 -1.87
N SER A 87 -9.44 13.36 -2.69
CA SER A 87 -9.49 14.42 -3.69
C SER A 87 -10.05 13.95 -5.03
N GLN A 88 -9.85 12.67 -5.38
CA GLN A 88 -10.28 12.09 -6.65
C GLN A 88 -10.62 10.61 -6.52
N VAL A 89 -11.61 10.19 -7.32
CA VAL A 89 -11.93 8.78 -7.61
C VAL A 89 -11.79 8.59 -9.11
N ILE A 90 -10.87 7.75 -9.54
CA ILE A 90 -10.51 7.59 -10.95
C ILE A 90 -10.59 6.13 -11.40
N SER A 91 -10.61 5.92 -12.73
CA SER A 91 -10.55 4.58 -13.31
C SER A 91 -9.11 4.05 -13.28
N GLY A 92 -8.94 2.79 -12.87
CA GLY A 92 -7.71 2.04 -13.09
C GLY A 92 -7.54 1.59 -14.55
N GLY A 93 -6.38 1.01 -14.85
CA GLY A 93 -6.06 0.34 -16.11
C GLY A 93 -6.32 -1.16 -16.07
N ALA A 94 -5.87 -1.86 -17.11
CA ALA A 94 -6.03 -3.31 -17.28
C ALA A 94 -5.14 -4.10 -16.28
N THR A 95 -4.00 -3.52 -15.88
CA THR A 95 -3.06 -4.14 -14.95
C THR A 95 -2.98 -3.37 -13.64
N ARG A 96 -2.36 -3.99 -12.61
CA ARG A 96 -2.06 -3.31 -11.34
C ARG A 96 -1.09 -2.14 -11.57
N ALA A 97 -0.07 -2.32 -12.41
CA ALA A 97 0.89 -1.28 -12.77
C ALA A 97 0.23 -0.05 -13.41
N GLU A 98 -0.66 -0.27 -14.39
CA GLU A 98 -1.43 0.81 -15.02
C GLU A 98 -2.33 1.52 -14.02
N SER A 99 -2.96 0.78 -13.12
CA SER A 99 -3.80 1.35 -12.07
C SER A 99 -2.98 2.19 -11.08
N SER A 100 -1.79 1.71 -10.66
CA SER A 100 -0.86 2.48 -9.84
C SER A 100 -0.38 3.74 -10.55
N LEU A 101 0.01 3.64 -11.83
CA LEU A 101 0.45 4.78 -12.64
C LEU A 101 -0.66 5.83 -12.79
N ALA A 102 -1.90 5.40 -13.06
CA ALA A 102 -3.05 6.31 -13.14
C ALA A 102 -3.22 7.08 -11.81
N GLY A 103 -3.17 6.37 -10.68
CA GLY A 103 -3.26 6.98 -9.35
C GLY A 103 -2.14 7.96 -9.08
N VAL A 104 -0.88 7.56 -9.30
CA VAL A 104 0.31 8.41 -9.10
C VAL A 104 0.27 9.65 -9.98
N SER A 105 -0.26 9.53 -11.19
CA SER A 105 -0.40 10.69 -12.12
C SER A 105 -1.51 11.66 -11.71
N ALA A 106 -2.47 11.21 -10.90
CA ALA A 106 -3.61 12.01 -10.44
C ALA A 106 -3.38 12.69 -9.09
N VAL A 107 -2.31 12.36 -8.35
CA VAL A 107 -2.03 13.04 -7.08
C VAL A 107 -1.77 14.53 -7.29
N ARG A 108 -2.01 15.31 -6.26
CA ARG A 108 -1.81 16.76 -6.29
C ARG A 108 -0.39 17.13 -6.71
N LYS A 109 -0.24 18.25 -7.44
CA LYS A 109 1.07 18.77 -7.81
C LYS A 109 1.87 19.15 -6.56
N GLY A 110 3.17 18.83 -6.57
CA GLY A 110 4.09 19.17 -5.48
C GLY A 110 4.11 18.15 -4.32
N ALA A 111 3.40 17.02 -4.44
CA ALA A 111 3.61 15.90 -3.53
C ALA A 111 5.07 15.43 -3.61
N LYS A 112 5.74 15.32 -2.47
CA LYS A 112 7.13 14.83 -2.39
C LYS A 112 7.20 13.32 -2.23
N LEU A 113 6.28 12.77 -1.46
CA LEU A 113 6.15 11.33 -1.24
C LEU A 113 4.78 10.85 -1.72
N ILE A 114 4.74 9.67 -2.31
CA ILE A 114 3.53 8.98 -2.70
C ILE A 114 3.50 7.61 -2.02
N ALA A 115 2.43 7.35 -1.28
CA ALA A 115 2.13 6.04 -0.72
C ALA A 115 1.15 5.30 -1.63
N ILE A 116 1.47 4.08 -2.04
CA ILE A 116 0.55 3.22 -2.79
C ILE A 116 0.08 2.10 -1.88
N HIS A 117 -1.23 1.95 -1.76
CA HIS A 117 -1.84 1.00 -0.83
C HIS A 117 -2.92 0.15 -1.47
N ASP A 118 -2.94 -1.14 -1.15
CA ASP A 118 -4.01 -2.04 -1.57
C ASP A 118 -5.31 -1.71 -0.82
N GLY A 119 -6.38 -1.35 -1.52
CA GLY A 119 -7.70 -1.11 -0.92
C GLY A 119 -8.25 -2.31 -0.12
N ALA A 120 -7.71 -3.50 -0.38
CA ALA A 120 -8.05 -4.74 0.31
C ALA A 120 -7.24 -5.00 1.60
N ARG A 121 -6.54 -4.00 2.15
CA ARG A 121 -5.89 -4.07 3.48
C ARG A 121 -6.53 -3.09 4.47
N PRO A 122 -7.74 -3.40 4.95
CA PRO A 122 -8.53 -2.47 5.77
C PRO A 122 -8.02 -2.29 7.20
N LEU A 123 -7.03 -3.08 7.62
CA LEU A 123 -6.54 -3.12 8.99
C LEU A 123 -5.16 -2.48 9.15
N VAL A 124 -4.73 -1.68 8.16
CA VAL A 124 -3.50 -0.89 8.27
C VAL A 124 -3.60 0.09 9.43
N SER A 125 -2.61 0.09 10.33
CA SER A 125 -2.60 0.99 11.47
C SER A 125 -1.96 2.34 11.10
N ARG A 126 -2.33 3.38 11.84
CA ARG A 126 -1.73 4.70 11.71
C ARG A 126 -0.23 4.66 11.97
N GLU A 127 0.20 3.92 12.97
CA GLU A 127 1.60 3.77 13.35
C GLU A 127 2.43 3.15 12.22
N LEU A 128 1.86 2.18 11.50
CA LEU A 128 2.50 1.58 10.34
C LEU A 128 2.63 2.58 9.20
N ILE A 129 1.57 3.34 8.89
CA ILE A 129 1.60 4.40 7.87
C ILE A 129 2.71 5.40 8.18
N GLU A 130 2.71 5.95 9.41
CA GLU A 130 3.71 6.94 9.85
C GLU A 130 5.15 6.39 9.76
N ARG A 131 5.37 5.13 10.15
CA ARG A 131 6.68 4.48 10.11
C ARG A 131 7.22 4.40 8.68
N VAL A 132 6.40 3.93 7.74
CA VAL A 132 6.82 3.80 6.34
C VAL A 132 7.07 5.16 5.71
N VAL A 133 6.23 6.17 5.99
CA VAL A 133 6.41 7.54 5.46
C VAL A 133 7.70 8.17 5.98
N ARG A 134 8.05 7.99 7.25
CA ARG A 134 9.31 8.50 7.82
C ARG A 134 10.52 7.84 7.17
N GLU A 135 10.50 6.52 7.02
CA GLU A 135 11.61 5.78 6.41
C GLU A 135 11.80 6.17 4.93
N ALA A 136 10.73 6.29 4.17
CA ALA A 136 10.80 6.72 2.78
C ALA A 136 11.34 8.17 2.63
N ASN A 137 11.05 9.03 3.59
CA ASN A 137 11.60 10.40 3.60
C ASN A 137 13.13 10.42 3.81
N GLU A 138 13.68 9.43 4.48
CA GLU A 138 15.12 9.28 4.69
C GLU A 138 15.81 8.58 3.51
N HIS A 139 15.12 7.68 2.82
CA HIS A 139 15.71 6.69 1.91
C HIS A 139 15.09 6.62 0.51
N ILE A 140 14.23 7.56 0.13
CA ILE A 140 13.55 7.61 -1.19
C ILE A 140 12.43 6.57 -1.33
N SER A 141 12.61 5.36 -0.80
CA SER A 141 11.66 4.24 -0.94
C SER A 141 11.65 3.39 0.31
N ALA A 142 10.45 3.09 0.82
CA ALA A 142 10.28 2.19 1.97
C ALA A 142 9.02 1.34 1.85
N VAL A 143 9.10 0.11 2.34
CA VAL A 143 7.99 -0.84 2.35
C VAL A 143 7.92 -1.60 3.68
N PRO A 144 6.73 -1.90 4.19
CA PRO A 144 6.59 -2.72 5.37
C PRO A 144 6.72 -4.20 5.02
N VAL A 145 7.45 -4.95 5.85
CA VAL A 145 7.69 -6.38 5.65
C VAL A 145 7.44 -7.16 6.92
N ILE A 146 6.99 -8.41 6.75
CA ILE A 146 6.90 -9.38 7.85
C ILE A 146 7.69 -10.64 7.47
N PRO A 147 8.34 -11.33 8.43
CA PRO A 147 9.04 -12.57 8.17
C PRO A 147 8.11 -13.63 7.55
N SER A 148 8.66 -14.51 6.71
CA SER A 148 7.94 -15.72 6.31
C SER A 148 7.97 -16.73 7.46
N THR A 149 6.80 -17.23 7.86
CA THR A 149 6.66 -18.26 8.90
C THR A 149 6.86 -19.66 8.33
N ASP A 150 6.52 -19.84 7.06
CA ASP A 150 6.57 -21.15 6.40
C ASP A 150 7.96 -21.45 5.81
N THR A 151 8.26 -22.74 5.62
CA THR A 151 9.44 -23.18 4.89
C THR A 151 9.19 -22.99 3.39
N LEU A 152 10.01 -22.16 2.75
CA LEU A 152 9.92 -21.89 1.32
C LEU A 152 10.83 -22.83 0.53
N LYS A 153 10.30 -23.38 -0.58
CA LYS A 153 11.02 -24.25 -1.51
C LYS A 153 10.98 -23.67 -2.92
N LYS A 154 12.04 -23.88 -3.67
CA LYS A 154 12.05 -23.69 -5.12
C LYS A 154 11.45 -24.92 -5.77
N ILE A 155 10.65 -24.73 -6.81
CA ILE A 155 10.08 -25.81 -7.64
C ILE A 155 10.42 -25.57 -9.11
N ASP A 156 10.48 -26.62 -9.91
CA ASP A 156 10.55 -26.54 -11.36
C ASP A 156 9.14 -26.50 -12.00
N GLU A 157 9.10 -26.50 -13.34
CA GLU A 157 7.86 -26.48 -14.13
C GLU A 157 6.97 -27.72 -13.94
N ASN A 158 7.55 -28.83 -13.47
CA ASN A 158 6.85 -30.09 -13.20
C ASN A 158 6.36 -30.19 -11.74
N GLY A 159 6.59 -29.15 -10.92
CA GLY A 159 6.24 -29.15 -9.51
C GLY A 159 7.20 -29.89 -8.59
N VAL A 160 8.39 -30.29 -9.07
CA VAL A 160 9.42 -30.98 -8.28
C VAL A 160 10.23 -29.98 -7.47
N ILE A 161 10.45 -30.26 -6.19
CA ILE A 161 11.28 -29.42 -5.32
C ILE A 161 12.74 -29.49 -5.78
N THR A 162 13.28 -28.33 -6.17
CA THR A 162 14.67 -28.20 -6.67
C THR A 162 15.62 -27.59 -5.65
N GLY A 163 15.11 -27.07 -4.52
CA GLY A 163 15.96 -26.50 -3.49
C GLY A 163 15.18 -25.84 -2.36
N SER A 164 15.94 -25.39 -1.35
CA SER A 164 15.40 -24.62 -0.22
C SER A 164 15.75 -23.15 -0.39
N VAL A 165 14.89 -22.30 0.11
CA VAL A 165 15.14 -20.85 0.24
C VAL A 165 15.55 -20.57 1.68
N ASP A 166 16.64 -19.83 1.89
CA ASP A 166 16.99 -19.35 3.22
C ASP A 166 15.91 -18.38 3.71
N ARG A 167 15.18 -18.79 4.74
CA ARG A 167 14.08 -18.01 5.31
C ARG A 167 14.53 -16.67 5.87
N ALA A 168 15.78 -16.54 6.32
CA ALA A 168 16.32 -15.28 6.82
C ALA A 168 16.51 -14.23 5.71
N SER A 169 16.59 -14.67 4.45
CA SER A 169 16.79 -13.80 3.28
C SER A 169 15.49 -13.40 2.56
N VAL A 170 14.32 -13.85 3.05
CA VAL A 170 13.04 -13.59 2.40
C VAL A 170 12.01 -13.04 3.37
N VAL A 171 11.21 -12.11 2.86
CA VAL A 171 10.15 -11.44 3.62
C VAL A 171 8.87 -11.38 2.80
N ARG A 172 7.75 -11.26 3.49
CA ARG A 172 6.45 -10.95 2.86
C ARG A 172 6.25 -9.45 2.87
N VAL A 173 6.15 -8.85 1.68
CA VAL A 173 5.96 -7.41 1.52
C VAL A 173 4.49 -7.04 1.73
N GLN A 174 4.27 -5.95 2.41
CA GLN A 174 2.94 -5.37 2.60
C GLN A 174 2.83 -4.00 1.92
N THR A 175 1.70 -3.35 2.06
CA THR A 175 1.47 -1.94 1.74
C THR A 175 0.97 -1.19 2.99
N PRO A 176 1.15 0.15 3.09
CA PRO A 176 1.54 1.08 2.03
C PRO A 176 3.01 0.93 1.62
N GLN A 177 3.30 1.03 0.33
CA GLN A 177 4.63 1.20 -0.21
C GLN A 177 4.83 2.68 -0.50
N VAL A 178 5.85 3.31 0.06
CA VAL A 178 6.03 4.77 0.01
C VAL A 178 7.31 5.11 -0.73
N PHE A 179 7.23 6.09 -1.62
CA PHE A 179 8.30 6.44 -2.55
C PHE A 179 8.41 7.95 -2.71
N ASP A 180 9.59 8.40 -3.14
CA ASP A 180 9.73 9.70 -3.78
C ASP A 180 8.82 9.79 -5.01
N ALA A 181 8.11 10.91 -5.16
CA ALA A 181 7.05 11.07 -6.16
C ALA A 181 7.56 10.99 -7.61
N ASP A 182 8.73 11.58 -7.88
CA ASP A 182 9.30 11.59 -9.23
C ASP A 182 9.85 10.20 -9.58
N ILE A 183 10.48 9.53 -8.63
CA ILE A 183 11.03 8.18 -8.79
C ILE A 183 9.92 7.18 -9.11
N ILE A 184 8.86 7.12 -8.29
CA ILE A 184 7.79 6.14 -8.53
C ILE A 184 7.03 6.41 -9.82
N LYS A 185 6.80 7.68 -10.15
CA LYS A 185 6.16 8.05 -11.41
C LYS A 185 6.99 7.60 -12.61
N GLY A 186 8.30 7.88 -12.60
CA GLY A 186 9.21 7.46 -13.67
C GLY A 186 9.30 5.93 -13.78
N ALA A 187 9.39 5.24 -12.65
CA ALA A 187 9.48 3.78 -12.59
C ALA A 187 8.22 3.10 -13.16
N LEU A 188 7.04 3.52 -12.73
CA LEU A 188 5.77 2.98 -13.24
C LEU A 188 5.53 3.32 -14.71
N THR A 189 5.89 4.54 -15.15
CA THR A 189 5.81 4.92 -16.58
C THR A 189 6.64 3.96 -17.42
N LYS A 190 7.91 3.75 -17.05
CA LYS A 190 8.80 2.83 -17.78
C LYS A 190 8.29 1.39 -17.75
N ALA A 191 7.77 0.95 -16.58
CA ALA A 191 7.25 -0.41 -16.45
C ALA A 191 6.03 -0.65 -17.36
N VAL A 192 5.11 0.32 -17.45
CA VAL A 192 3.93 0.24 -18.30
C VAL A 192 4.31 0.32 -19.79
N GLU A 193 5.13 1.31 -20.19
CA GLU A 193 5.55 1.48 -21.58
C GLU A 193 6.33 0.27 -22.14
N LYS A 194 7.13 -0.39 -21.30
CA LYS A 194 7.93 -1.55 -21.70
C LYS A 194 7.30 -2.90 -21.37
N HIS A 195 6.05 -2.90 -20.86
CA HIS A 195 5.33 -4.11 -20.43
C HIS A 195 6.16 -5.01 -19.49
N LEU A 196 6.87 -4.38 -18.52
CA LEU A 196 7.72 -5.11 -17.60
C LEU A 196 6.89 -5.93 -16.60
N PRO A 197 7.31 -7.17 -16.29
CA PRO A 197 6.59 -8.04 -15.35
C PRO A 197 6.88 -7.59 -13.90
N ILE A 198 6.17 -6.57 -13.42
CA ILE A 198 6.27 -6.13 -12.03
C ILE A 198 5.18 -6.80 -11.19
N THR A 199 5.56 -7.25 -9.99
CA THR A 199 4.66 -7.91 -9.04
C THR A 199 4.02 -6.92 -8.06
N ASP A 200 4.74 -5.85 -7.73
CA ASP A 200 4.31 -4.75 -6.86
C ASP A 200 5.01 -3.44 -7.27
N ASP A 201 4.75 -2.36 -6.53
CA ASP A 201 5.26 -1.04 -6.92
C ASP A 201 6.76 -0.89 -6.63
N CYS A 202 7.29 -1.55 -5.57
CA CYS A 202 8.72 -1.51 -5.30
C CYS A 202 9.54 -2.24 -6.38
N SER A 203 9.01 -3.28 -7.00
CA SER A 203 9.67 -3.96 -8.13
C SER A 203 9.94 -3.03 -9.30
N ALA A 204 9.05 -2.06 -9.56
CA ALA A 204 9.28 -1.05 -10.60
C ALA A 204 10.47 -0.13 -10.25
N VAL A 205 10.58 0.26 -8.98
CA VAL A 205 11.67 1.12 -8.47
C VAL A 205 12.99 0.37 -8.48
N ASP A 206 13.01 -0.91 -8.07
CA ASP A 206 14.19 -1.77 -8.09
C ASP A 206 14.72 -1.97 -9.52
N MET A 207 13.83 -2.13 -10.52
CA MET A 207 14.20 -2.21 -11.95
C MET A 207 14.81 -0.90 -12.50
N MET A 208 14.64 0.22 -11.81
CA MET A 208 15.31 1.48 -12.12
C MET A 208 16.69 1.61 -11.45
N GLY A 209 17.07 0.64 -10.62
CA GLY A 209 18.34 0.61 -9.90
C GLY A 209 18.33 1.36 -8.56
N PHE A 210 17.17 1.75 -8.06
CA PHE A 210 17.03 2.34 -6.73
C PHE A 210 16.78 1.24 -5.68
N SER A 211 17.33 1.41 -4.48
CA SER A 211 17.12 0.49 -3.37
C SER A 211 15.85 0.82 -2.62
N THR A 212 15.08 -0.22 -2.28
CA THR A 212 13.91 -0.11 -1.40
C THR A 212 14.26 -0.55 0.02
N TYR A 213 14.03 0.29 0.99
CA TYR A 213 14.28 0.00 2.41
C TYR A 213 13.07 -0.66 3.06
N THR A 214 13.33 -1.50 4.06
CA THR A 214 12.26 -2.21 4.75
C THR A 214 12.03 -1.64 6.14
N VAL A 215 10.76 -1.61 6.57
CA VAL A 215 10.37 -1.37 7.95
C VAL A 215 9.62 -2.58 8.50
N GLU A 216 9.59 -2.72 9.81
CA GLU A 216 8.77 -3.74 10.46
C GLU A 216 7.29 -3.52 10.12
N GLY A 217 6.67 -4.54 9.52
CA GLY A 217 5.25 -4.57 9.18
C GLY A 217 4.36 -4.92 10.37
N ASP A 218 3.11 -5.21 10.09
CA ASP A 218 2.12 -5.64 11.07
C ASP A 218 1.43 -6.92 10.58
N THR A 219 1.49 -7.99 11.37
CA THR A 219 0.83 -9.26 11.04
C THR A 219 -0.69 -9.11 10.91
N GLY A 220 -1.27 -8.12 11.59
CA GLY A 220 -2.68 -7.76 11.46
C GLY A 220 -3.03 -6.96 10.20
N ASN A 221 -2.04 -6.42 9.46
CA ASN A 221 -2.25 -5.73 8.19
C ASN A 221 -2.43 -6.72 7.04
N ILE A 222 -3.40 -7.63 7.18
CA ILE A 222 -3.68 -8.68 6.20
C ILE A 222 -4.30 -8.11 4.92
N LYS A 223 -4.09 -8.81 3.79
CA LYS A 223 -4.76 -8.51 2.52
C LYS A 223 -5.93 -9.47 2.33
N LEU A 224 -7.13 -8.94 2.26
CA LEU A 224 -8.33 -9.74 1.98
C LEU A 224 -8.27 -10.29 0.55
N THR A 225 -8.10 -11.58 0.42
CA THR A 225 -7.90 -12.27 -0.86
C THR A 225 -8.86 -13.43 -1.04
N LEU A 226 -9.15 -14.13 0.05
CA LEU A 226 -10.04 -15.28 0.15
C LEU A 226 -11.17 -14.99 1.15
N PRO A 227 -12.32 -15.70 1.08
CA PRO A 227 -13.41 -15.52 2.04
C PRO A 227 -12.99 -15.69 3.50
N GLU A 228 -12.07 -16.61 3.78
CA GLU A 228 -11.53 -16.89 5.13
C GLU A 228 -10.80 -15.68 5.71
N ASP A 229 -10.23 -14.81 4.87
CA ASP A 229 -9.55 -13.59 5.32
C ASP A 229 -10.53 -12.62 5.99
N MET A 230 -11.82 -12.66 5.65
CA MET A 230 -12.85 -11.86 6.31
C MET A 230 -13.05 -12.28 7.76
N VAL A 231 -13.10 -13.59 8.01
CA VAL A 231 -13.23 -14.14 9.37
C VAL A 231 -12.02 -13.74 10.22
N LEU A 232 -10.82 -13.86 9.65
CA LEU A 232 -9.59 -13.45 10.32
C LEU A 232 -9.59 -11.95 10.59
N ALA A 233 -10.01 -11.12 9.61
CA ALA A 233 -10.09 -9.68 9.78
C ALA A 233 -11.06 -9.28 10.90
N GLU A 234 -12.22 -9.92 11.01
CA GLU A 234 -13.18 -9.68 12.09
C GLU A 234 -12.59 -10.05 13.46
N ALA A 235 -11.88 -11.18 13.55
CA ALA A 235 -11.19 -11.57 14.78
C ALA A 235 -10.12 -10.55 15.21
N ILE A 236 -9.36 -10.01 14.23
CA ILE A 236 -8.36 -8.97 14.49
C ILE A 236 -9.03 -7.67 14.97
N LEU A 237 -10.13 -7.22 14.32
CA LEU A 237 -10.88 -6.04 14.76
C LEU A 237 -11.38 -6.21 16.21
N LYS A 238 -12.01 -7.34 16.50
CA LYS A 238 -12.49 -7.65 17.85
C LYS A 238 -11.36 -7.62 18.88
N SER A 239 -10.17 -8.13 18.55
CA SER A 239 -9.01 -8.09 19.46
C SER A 239 -8.48 -6.67 19.68
N ARG A 240 -8.73 -5.73 18.74
CA ARG A 240 -8.40 -4.31 18.83
C ARG A 240 -9.49 -3.48 19.55
N GLY A 241 -10.62 -4.09 19.91
CA GLY A 241 -11.75 -3.41 20.56
C GLY A 241 -12.63 -2.60 19.59
N GLU A 242 -12.62 -2.98 18.30
CA GLU A 242 -13.41 -2.32 17.24
C GLU A 242 -14.62 -3.14 16.81
#